data_3afe2c76f9d8315793c3a5d1dfede983
#
_entry.id   3afe2c76f9d8315793c3a5d1dfede983
#
_cell.length_a   1.000
_cell.length_b   1.000
_cell.length_c   1.000
_cell.angle_alpha   90.00
_cell.angle_beta   90.00
_cell.angle_gamma   90.00
#
_symmetry.space_group_name_H-M   'P 1'
#
loop_
_entity.id
_entity.type
_entity.pdbx_description
1 polymer ?
#
loop_
_entity_poly.entity_id
_entity_poly.type
_entity_poly.pdbx_seq_one_letter_code
_entity_poly.pdbx_strand_id
1 'polypeptide(L)'
;MSMSFFSHNYLATYRKRWGLSQRQLAYLLGWDSASSVSRFESMGRLPNLMTALKIEALFESGSGDIFPGLYRRAEIEVADRAKVLYRELEGRTDPKSQEALALLAYIIRRS
;
A
#
# COMPACT_ATOMS: atom_id res chain seq x y z
N MET A 1 2.76 12.15 -14.88
CA MET A 1 1.93 11.96 -14.83
C MET A 1 1.42 10.93 -14.16
N SER A 2 1.64 9.95 -14.25
CA SER A 2 1.05 8.85 -13.58
C SER A 2 1.34 8.75 -12.12
N MET A 3 2.27 9.50 -11.59
CA MET A 3 2.51 9.52 -10.16
C MET A 3 1.29 9.97 -9.38
N SER A 4 0.53 10.93 -9.92
CA SER A 4 -0.63 11.41 -9.18
C SER A 4 -1.72 10.35 -9.07
N PHE A 5 -1.83 9.45 -10.05
CA PHE A 5 -2.78 8.34 -9.94
C PHE A 5 -2.42 7.41 -8.79
N PHE A 6 -1.15 7.03 -8.70
CA PHE A 6 -0.73 6.10 -7.64
C PHE A 6 -0.67 6.75 -6.27
N SER A 7 -0.50 8.06 -6.20
CA SER A 7 -0.39 8.73 -4.92
C SER A 7 -1.74 9.17 -4.34
N HIS A 8 -2.83 9.00 -5.10
CA HIS A 8 -4.16 9.31 -4.60
C HIS A 8 -4.51 8.40 -3.42
N ASN A 9 -5.12 8.97 -2.38
CA ASN A 9 -5.53 8.19 -1.23
C ASN A 9 -6.84 8.69 -0.67
N TYR A 10 -7.43 7.87 0.21
CA TYR A 10 -8.71 8.18 0.83
C TYR A 10 -8.56 8.60 2.30
N LEU A 11 -7.36 9.03 2.69
CA LEU A 11 -7.13 9.40 4.09
C LEU A 11 -8.10 10.48 4.55
N ALA A 12 -8.29 11.52 3.73
CA ALA A 12 -9.23 12.59 4.07
C ALA A 12 -10.65 12.06 4.21
N THR A 13 -11.04 11.13 3.35
CA THR A 13 -12.37 10.52 3.40
C THR A 13 -12.58 9.80 4.72
N TYR A 14 -11.61 8.97 5.12
CA TYR A 14 -11.72 8.25 6.38
C TYR A 14 -11.72 9.19 7.56
N ARG A 15 -10.84 10.21 7.54
CA ARG A 15 -10.77 11.19 8.61
C ARG A 15 -12.14 11.88 8.81
N LYS A 16 -12.69 12.36 7.71
CA LYS A 16 -13.97 13.10 7.76
C LYS A 16 -15.13 12.21 8.19
N ARG A 17 -15.10 10.95 7.78
CA ARG A 17 -16.14 10.01 8.17
C ARG A 17 -16.24 9.90 9.69
N TRP A 18 -15.11 9.97 10.37
CA TRP A 18 -15.07 9.85 11.82
C TRP A 18 -15.07 11.20 12.55
N GLY A 19 -15.28 12.28 11.81
CA GLY A 19 -15.42 13.61 12.40
C GLY A 19 -14.13 14.20 12.92
N LEU A 20 -12.98 13.73 12.43
CA LEU A 20 -11.69 14.21 12.90
C LEU A 20 -11.24 15.42 12.09
N SER A 21 -10.70 16.43 12.78
CA SER A 21 -10.02 17.52 12.10
C SER A 21 -8.63 17.06 11.67
N GLN A 22 -8.00 17.82 10.76
CA GLN A 22 -6.62 17.51 10.39
C GLN A 22 -5.68 17.60 11.59
N ARG A 23 -5.95 18.53 12.48
CA ARG A 23 -5.14 18.67 13.69
C ARG A 23 -5.27 17.46 14.61
N GLN A 24 -6.49 16.97 14.76
CA GLN A 24 -6.72 15.79 15.59
C GLN A 24 -6.05 14.55 14.98
N LEU A 25 -6.13 14.41 13.67
CA LEU A 25 -5.45 13.29 13.02
C LEU A 25 -3.95 13.40 13.18
N ALA A 26 -3.40 14.61 13.04
CA ALA A 26 -1.96 14.81 13.24
C ALA A 26 -1.55 14.36 14.63
N TYR A 27 -2.32 14.74 15.63
CA TYR A 27 -2.02 14.33 17.00
C TYR A 27 -2.01 12.80 17.14
N LEU A 28 -3.01 12.14 16.56
CA LEU A 28 -3.11 10.68 16.64
C LEU A 28 -1.96 9.99 15.94
N LEU A 29 -1.43 10.59 14.89
CA LEU A 29 -0.30 10.03 14.14
C LEU A 29 1.05 10.41 14.76
N GLY A 30 1.04 11.27 15.78
CA GLY A 30 2.29 11.72 16.39
C GLY A 30 2.99 12.77 15.57
N TRP A 31 2.27 13.51 14.75
CA TRP A 31 2.82 14.56 13.91
C TRP A 31 2.65 15.92 14.57
N ASP A 32 3.55 16.86 14.23
CA ASP A 32 3.58 18.16 14.91
C ASP A 32 2.50 19.13 14.48
N SER A 33 1.95 18.98 13.27
CA SER A 33 1.03 20.00 12.79
C SER A 33 0.02 19.44 11.80
N ALA A 34 -1.11 20.15 11.71
CA ALA A 34 -2.15 19.83 10.75
C ALA A 34 -1.67 19.96 9.31
N SER A 35 -0.68 20.81 9.06
CA SER A 35 -0.19 20.98 7.70
C SER A 35 0.46 19.72 7.15
N SER A 36 1.03 18.89 8.01
CA SER A 36 1.57 17.59 7.57
C SER A 36 0.46 16.70 7.05
N VAL A 37 -0.68 16.68 7.75
CA VAL A 37 -1.84 15.91 7.30
C VAL A 37 -2.37 16.47 5.99
N SER A 38 -2.49 17.78 5.89
CA SER A 38 -2.99 18.43 4.69
C SER A 38 -2.16 18.06 3.47
N ARG A 39 -0.83 18.11 3.60
CA ARG A 39 0.05 17.74 2.50
C ARG A 39 -0.09 16.27 2.14
N PHE A 40 -0.21 15.42 3.15
CA PHE A 40 -0.36 14.00 2.93
C PHE A 40 -1.65 13.70 2.18
N GLU A 41 -2.73 14.33 2.59
CA GLU A 41 -4.05 14.11 1.96
C GLU A 41 -4.09 14.64 0.53
N SER A 42 -3.51 15.80 0.28
CA SER A 42 -3.62 16.45 -1.01
C SER A 42 -2.53 16.04 -2.00
N MET A 43 -1.34 15.75 -1.50
CA MET A 43 -0.21 15.46 -2.38
C MET A 43 0.10 13.97 -2.47
N GLY A 44 -0.61 13.15 -1.68
CA GLY A 44 -0.45 11.72 -1.76
C GLY A 44 0.97 11.25 -1.45
N ARG A 45 1.57 11.78 -0.39
CA ARG A 45 2.92 11.37 -0.02
C ARG A 45 2.95 9.91 0.36
N LEU A 46 4.08 9.27 0.10
CA LEU A 46 4.26 7.88 0.48
C LEU A 46 4.40 7.78 1.99
N PRO A 47 3.55 6.99 2.65
CA PRO A 47 3.72 6.78 4.09
C PRO A 47 4.90 5.84 4.33
N ASN A 48 5.63 6.06 5.42
CA ASN A 48 6.55 5.03 5.84
C ASN A 48 5.73 3.94 6.52
N LEU A 49 6.37 2.80 6.81
CA LEU A 49 5.65 1.65 7.34
C LEU A 49 4.94 1.98 8.65
N MET A 50 5.61 2.68 9.56
CA MET A 50 4.98 2.98 10.85
C MET A 50 3.74 3.83 10.68
N THR A 51 3.80 4.84 9.80
CA THR A 51 2.64 5.68 9.52
C THR A 51 1.50 4.86 8.93
N ALA A 52 1.80 3.97 7.99
CA ALA A 52 0.78 3.12 7.39
C ALA A 52 0.10 2.24 8.43
N LEU A 53 0.90 1.66 9.33
CA LEU A 53 0.37 0.81 10.40
C LEU A 53 -0.49 1.61 11.38
N LYS A 54 -0.08 2.83 11.71
CA LYS A 54 -0.88 3.69 12.58
C LYS A 54 -2.22 4.01 11.96
N ILE A 55 -2.24 4.30 10.68
CA ILE A 55 -3.48 4.61 9.97
C ILE A 55 -4.39 3.38 9.94
N GLU A 56 -3.83 2.19 9.67
CA GLU A 56 -4.60 0.96 9.69
C GLU A 56 -5.18 0.69 11.08
N ALA A 57 -4.38 0.90 12.11
CA ALA A 57 -4.83 0.69 13.48
C ALA A 57 -5.94 1.67 13.86
N LEU A 58 -5.77 2.92 13.44
CA LEU A 58 -6.72 3.98 13.78
C LEU A 58 -8.09 3.74 13.15
N PHE A 59 -8.11 3.41 11.87
CA PHE A 59 -9.36 3.28 11.13
C PHE A 59 -9.81 1.83 10.96
N GLU A 60 -9.01 0.88 11.44
CA GLU A 60 -9.29 -0.56 11.30
C GLU A 60 -9.58 -0.93 9.85
N SER A 61 -8.79 -0.37 8.95
CA SER A 61 -8.90 -0.62 7.51
C SER A 61 -7.53 -0.88 6.93
N GLY A 62 -7.46 -1.76 5.95
CA GLY A 62 -6.19 -2.10 5.34
C GLY A 62 -5.63 -0.99 4.46
N SER A 63 -4.33 -1.04 4.24
CA SER A 63 -3.65 -0.06 3.39
C SER A 63 -4.21 -0.05 1.99
N GLY A 64 -4.70 -1.19 1.49
CA GLY A 64 -5.30 -1.26 0.16
C GLY A 64 -6.56 -0.45 0.03
N ASP A 65 -7.30 -0.27 1.14
CA ASP A 65 -8.52 0.52 1.13
C ASP A 65 -8.24 2.01 1.22
N ILE A 66 -7.21 2.38 1.98
CA ILE A 66 -6.89 3.79 2.21
C ILE A 66 -5.95 4.32 1.13
N PHE A 67 -5.03 3.49 0.66
CA PHE A 67 -4.06 3.85 -0.37
C PHE A 67 -4.15 2.90 -1.56
N PRO A 68 -5.31 2.86 -2.25
CA PRO A 68 -5.50 1.85 -3.31
C PRO A 68 -4.53 2.01 -4.48
N GLY A 69 -4.17 3.24 -4.84
CA GLY A 69 -3.22 3.45 -5.92
C GLY A 69 -1.84 2.91 -5.60
N LEU A 70 -1.36 3.17 -4.39
CA LEU A 70 -0.05 2.67 -3.96
C LEU A 70 -0.07 1.15 -3.83
N TYR A 71 -1.15 0.59 -3.32
CA TYR A 71 -1.26 -0.85 -3.18
C TYR A 71 -1.24 -1.51 -4.55
N ARG A 72 -1.98 -0.93 -5.51
CA ARG A 72 -1.98 -1.45 -6.89
C ARG A 72 -0.60 -1.38 -7.51
N ARG A 73 0.12 -0.29 -7.28
CA ARG A 73 1.48 -0.17 -7.76
C ARG A 73 2.37 -1.28 -7.19
N ALA A 74 2.23 -1.55 -5.89
CA ALA A 74 2.98 -2.62 -5.24
C ALA A 74 2.65 -3.97 -5.87
N GLU A 75 1.37 -4.23 -6.13
CA GLU A 75 0.96 -5.48 -6.76
C GLU A 75 1.59 -5.65 -8.14
N ILE A 76 1.58 -4.58 -8.92
CA ILE A 76 2.16 -4.62 -10.28
C ILE A 76 3.65 -4.91 -10.22
N GLU A 77 4.37 -4.21 -9.34
CA GLU A 77 5.81 -4.40 -9.25
C GLU A 77 6.18 -5.81 -8.81
N VAL A 78 5.44 -6.34 -7.84
CA VAL A 78 5.69 -7.71 -7.38
C VAL A 78 5.37 -8.71 -8.49
N ALA A 79 4.25 -8.52 -9.18
CA ALA A 79 3.85 -9.45 -10.24
C ALA A 79 4.83 -9.45 -11.40
N ASP A 80 5.36 -8.29 -11.77
CA ASP A 80 6.34 -8.21 -12.85
C ASP A 80 7.60 -8.99 -12.50
N ARG A 81 8.08 -8.86 -11.27
CA ARG A 81 9.26 -9.60 -10.84
C ARG A 81 8.95 -11.09 -10.65
N ALA A 82 7.74 -11.41 -10.23
CA ALA A 82 7.34 -12.80 -10.09
C ALA A 82 7.39 -13.53 -11.43
N LYS A 83 7.02 -12.86 -12.51
CA LYS A 83 7.08 -13.46 -13.85
C LYS A 83 8.50 -13.82 -14.24
N VAL A 84 9.44 -12.94 -13.93
CA VAL A 84 10.85 -13.22 -14.25
C VAL A 84 11.37 -14.39 -13.43
N LEU A 85 11.09 -14.38 -12.13
CA LEU A 85 11.57 -15.45 -11.26
C LEU A 85 10.92 -16.79 -11.62
N TYR A 86 9.65 -16.76 -11.99
CA TYR A 86 8.95 -17.98 -12.41
C TYR A 86 9.69 -18.65 -13.58
N ARG A 87 10.07 -17.85 -14.57
CA ARG A 87 10.77 -18.39 -15.73
C ARG A 87 12.14 -18.98 -15.34
N GLU A 88 12.80 -18.39 -14.33
CA GLU A 88 14.08 -18.91 -13.88
C GLU A 88 13.95 -20.23 -13.15
N LEU A 89 12.84 -20.44 -12.45
CA LEU A 89 12.63 -21.65 -11.66
C LEU A 89 11.86 -22.73 -12.39
N GLU A 90 11.28 -22.39 -13.53
CA GLU A 90 10.49 -23.31 -14.32
C GLU A 90 11.29 -24.55 -14.69
N GLY A 91 10.69 -25.72 -14.51
CA GLY A 91 11.37 -26.96 -14.82
C GLY A 91 12.15 -27.58 -13.66
N ARG A 92 12.36 -26.84 -12.60
CA ARG A 92 13.02 -27.41 -11.41
C ARG A 92 12.04 -28.28 -10.64
N THR A 93 12.57 -29.38 -10.09
CA THR A 93 11.72 -30.36 -9.42
C THR A 93 11.96 -30.47 -7.93
N ASP A 94 12.94 -29.77 -7.40
CA ASP A 94 13.21 -29.81 -5.96
C ASP A 94 12.06 -29.16 -5.18
N PRO A 95 11.82 -29.63 -3.93
CA PRO A 95 10.67 -29.15 -3.17
C PRO A 95 10.60 -27.65 -2.95
N LYS A 96 11.73 -27.01 -2.68
CA LYS A 96 11.71 -25.57 -2.45
C LYS A 96 11.31 -24.79 -3.70
N SER A 97 11.85 -25.21 -4.86
CA SER A 97 11.49 -24.57 -6.12
C SER A 97 10.00 -24.78 -6.43
N GLN A 98 9.47 -25.97 -6.12
CA GLN A 98 8.05 -26.24 -6.35
C GLN A 98 7.16 -25.35 -5.48
N GLU A 99 7.55 -25.13 -4.23
CA GLU A 99 6.81 -24.24 -3.34
C GLU A 99 6.85 -22.81 -3.86
N ALA A 100 8.03 -22.35 -4.27
CA ALA A 100 8.18 -21.00 -4.80
C ALA A 100 7.35 -20.83 -6.07
N LEU A 101 7.38 -21.82 -6.97
CA LEU A 101 6.61 -21.75 -8.21
C LEU A 101 5.12 -21.66 -7.92
N ALA A 102 4.64 -22.36 -6.90
CA ALA A 102 3.22 -22.31 -6.55
C ALA A 102 2.82 -20.90 -6.10
N LEU A 103 3.64 -20.27 -5.27
CA LEU A 103 3.38 -18.89 -4.83
C LEU A 103 3.41 -17.93 -6.02
N LEU A 104 4.44 -18.05 -6.85
CA LEU A 104 4.59 -17.15 -7.98
C LEU A 104 3.43 -17.28 -8.97
N ALA A 105 2.99 -18.51 -9.22
CA ALA A 105 1.85 -18.73 -10.10
C ALA A 105 0.60 -18.05 -9.55
N TYR A 106 0.41 -18.12 -8.23
CA TYR A 106 -0.73 -17.46 -7.59
C TYR A 106 -0.65 -15.94 -7.75
N ILE A 107 0.54 -15.37 -7.49
CA ILE A 107 0.74 -13.92 -7.63
C ILE A 107 0.46 -13.46 -9.05
N ILE A 108 1.00 -14.18 -10.04
CA ILE A 108 0.82 -13.84 -11.45
C ILE A 108 -0.65 -13.93 -11.84
N ARG A 109 -1.32 -14.99 -11.37
CA ARG A 109 -2.72 -15.22 -11.73
C ARG A 109 -3.65 -14.15 -11.18
N ARG A 110 -3.39 -13.66 -9.97
CA ARG A 110 -4.24 -12.65 -9.35
C ARG A 110 -3.91 -11.22 -9.83
N SER A 111 -2.83 -11.03 -10.53
CA SER A 111 -2.46 -9.70 -11.03
C SER A 111 -3.25 -9.33 -12.32
#